data_3e219569f6bd2439d916edbe26d2e9c7
#
_entry.id   3e219569f6bd2439d916edbe26d2e9c7
#
_cell.length_a   1.000
_cell.length_b   1.000
_cell.length_c   1.000
_cell.angle_alpha   90.00
_cell.angle_beta   90.00
_cell.angle_gamma   90.00
#
_symmetry.space_group_name_H-M   'P 1'
#
loop_
_entity.id
_entity.type
_entity.pdbx_description
1 polymer ?
#
loop_
_entity_poly.entity_id
_entity_poly.type
_entity_poly.pdbx_seq_one_letter_code
_entity_poly.pdbx_strand_id
1 'polypeptide(L)'
;MGDVVKIGDATLYHGDCLEILPTLPKVDAVITDPPYGVGFAEWDDKPLMDWMPLVSAETMVVCPGIKNLFLWPRPFWVGAYSFPNGEKRSMGGGINCWEPLLIYGKNKLPLDHKQFPPIASEKVNGHPCPKPLAPFKWIVSKAVPDFGLCLDPFMGSGTTGVACAQLGRKFIGIEIEPRYFDIACERIDNAYRQQRLFA
;
A
#
# COMPACT_ATOMS: atom_id res chain seq x y z
N MET A 1 2.83 -21.70 7.79
CA MET A 1 2.12 -20.93 6.75
C MET A 1 0.76 -20.56 7.32
N GLY A 2 0.44 -19.28 7.37
CA GLY A 2 -0.86 -18.81 7.79
C GLY A 2 -1.96 -19.07 6.75
N ASP A 3 -3.17 -18.57 7.01
CA ASP A 3 -4.31 -18.73 6.12
C ASP A 3 -4.09 -18.03 4.78
N VAL A 4 -4.57 -18.64 3.69
CA VAL A 4 -4.54 -18.06 2.35
C VAL A 4 -5.97 -17.94 1.83
N VAL A 5 -6.39 -16.73 1.49
CA VAL A 5 -7.73 -16.42 0.99
C VAL A 5 -7.65 -15.90 -0.43
N LYS A 6 -8.51 -16.43 -1.32
CA LYS A 6 -8.64 -15.95 -2.71
C LYS A 6 -9.97 -15.24 -2.88
N ILE A 7 -9.93 -14.01 -3.40
CA ILE A 7 -11.10 -13.15 -3.63
C ILE A 7 -10.98 -12.52 -5.02
N GLY A 8 -11.75 -12.99 -5.99
CA GLY A 8 -11.58 -12.57 -7.39
C GLY A 8 -10.15 -12.85 -7.87
N ASP A 9 -9.47 -11.82 -8.37
CA ASP A 9 -8.07 -11.90 -8.82
C ASP A 9 -7.07 -11.53 -7.70
N ALA A 10 -7.50 -11.47 -6.44
CA ALA A 10 -6.66 -11.22 -5.28
C ALA A 10 -6.35 -12.52 -4.54
N THR A 11 -5.09 -12.67 -4.08
CA THR A 11 -4.64 -13.72 -3.16
C THR A 11 -4.07 -13.05 -1.91
N LEU A 12 -4.65 -13.32 -0.77
CA LEU A 12 -4.29 -12.69 0.50
C LEU A 12 -3.67 -13.74 1.43
N TYR A 13 -2.54 -13.40 2.02
CA TYR A 13 -1.78 -14.26 2.94
C TYR A 13 -1.80 -13.65 4.33
N HIS A 14 -2.23 -14.45 5.32
CA HIS A 14 -2.08 -14.11 6.72
C HIS A 14 -0.75 -14.65 7.23
N GLY A 15 0.19 -13.80 7.59
CA GLY A 15 1.49 -14.23 8.11
C GLY A 15 2.61 -13.21 7.94
N ASP A 16 3.82 -13.62 8.30
CA ASP A 16 5.02 -12.78 8.16
C ASP A 16 5.45 -12.68 6.69
N CYS A 17 5.60 -11.44 6.23
CA CYS A 17 6.03 -11.17 4.86
C CYS A 17 7.44 -11.74 4.58
N LEU A 18 8.35 -11.77 5.55
CA LEU A 18 9.69 -12.31 5.36
C LEU A 18 9.70 -13.82 5.08
N GLU A 19 8.72 -14.56 5.60
CA GLU A 19 8.55 -15.99 5.31
C GLU A 19 7.84 -16.24 3.98
N ILE A 20 6.88 -15.39 3.62
CA ILE A 20 6.01 -15.58 2.47
C ILE A 20 6.66 -15.08 1.17
N LEU A 21 7.32 -13.92 1.18
CA LEU A 21 7.90 -13.29 -0.01
C LEU A 21 8.81 -14.21 -0.84
N PRO A 22 9.70 -15.02 -0.24
CA PRO A 22 10.56 -15.94 -1.01
C PRO A 22 9.80 -16.99 -1.81
N THR A 23 8.53 -17.24 -1.49
CA THR A 23 7.68 -18.24 -2.15
C THR A 23 6.86 -17.67 -3.31
N LEU A 24 6.84 -16.34 -3.46
CA LEU A 24 5.99 -15.66 -4.42
C LEU A 24 6.65 -15.54 -5.81
N PRO A 25 5.86 -15.48 -6.87
CA PRO A 25 6.37 -15.23 -8.21
C PRO A 25 6.88 -13.78 -8.34
N LYS A 26 7.63 -13.52 -9.42
CA LYS A 26 7.90 -12.14 -9.86
C LYS A 26 6.59 -11.39 -10.08
N VAL A 27 6.53 -10.13 -9.63
CA VAL A 27 5.37 -9.24 -9.79
C VAL A 27 5.71 -8.06 -10.72
N ASP A 28 4.68 -7.40 -11.27
CA ASP A 28 4.89 -6.22 -12.10
C ASP A 28 5.21 -5.00 -11.24
N ALA A 29 4.52 -4.86 -10.10
CA ALA A 29 4.79 -3.76 -9.17
C ALA A 29 4.57 -4.15 -7.71
N VAL A 30 5.33 -3.48 -6.84
CA VAL A 30 5.05 -3.39 -5.39
C VAL A 30 4.53 -2.00 -5.09
N ILE A 31 3.44 -1.91 -4.34
CA ILE A 31 2.91 -0.64 -3.82
C ILE A 31 2.60 -0.89 -2.35
N THR A 32 3.31 -0.21 -1.45
CA THR A 32 3.25 -0.56 -0.04
C THR A 32 3.48 0.63 0.88
N ASP A 33 2.93 0.52 2.09
CA ASP A 33 3.03 1.45 3.21
C ASP A 33 3.51 0.68 4.44
N PRO A 34 4.82 0.36 4.51
CA PRO A 34 5.38 -0.45 5.60
C PRO A 34 5.42 0.31 6.93
N PRO A 35 5.65 -0.37 8.06
CA PRO A 35 5.87 0.27 9.35
C PRO A 35 6.94 1.36 9.28
N TYR A 36 6.67 2.54 9.90
CA TYR A 36 7.55 3.70 9.82
C TYR A 36 8.62 3.74 10.91
N GLY A 37 8.48 2.91 11.95
CA GLY A 37 9.37 2.97 13.12
C GLY A 37 9.20 4.24 13.93
N VAL A 38 7.97 4.71 14.11
CA VAL A 38 7.65 5.92 14.86
C VAL A 38 6.94 5.64 16.19
N GLY A 39 6.73 4.35 16.50
CA GLY A 39 6.08 3.91 17.74
C GLY A 39 4.58 4.21 17.77
N PHE A 40 3.92 4.19 16.64
CA PHE A 40 2.48 4.42 16.54
C PHE A 40 1.66 3.26 17.13
N ALA A 41 2.18 2.04 17.02
CA ALA A 41 1.64 0.81 17.58
C ALA A 41 2.79 -0.15 17.91
N GLU A 42 2.51 -1.28 18.59
CA GLU A 42 3.54 -2.26 18.98
C GLU A 42 4.34 -2.83 17.78
N TRP A 43 3.71 -2.93 16.61
CA TRP A 43 4.35 -3.37 15.36
C TRP A 43 5.16 -2.28 14.64
N ASP A 44 5.12 -1.03 15.09
CA ASP A 44 5.78 0.13 14.45
C ASP A 44 6.98 0.63 15.27
N ASP A 45 7.79 -0.28 15.80
CA ASP A 45 8.96 0.03 16.64
C ASP A 45 10.17 0.50 15.82
N LYS A 46 10.34 0.00 14.59
CA LYS A 46 11.42 0.34 13.66
C LYS A 46 10.98 0.24 12.20
N PRO A 47 11.60 1.01 11.28
CA PRO A 47 11.35 0.84 9.85
C PRO A 47 11.80 -0.56 9.42
N LEU A 48 10.91 -1.31 8.77
CA LEU A 48 11.22 -2.63 8.25
C LEU A 48 11.62 -2.51 6.78
N MET A 49 12.85 -2.89 6.43
CA MET A 49 13.40 -2.82 5.07
C MET A 49 13.92 -4.16 4.55
N ASP A 50 14.07 -5.16 5.43
CA ASP A 50 14.67 -6.47 5.11
C ASP A 50 13.85 -7.28 4.08
N TRP A 51 12.61 -6.89 3.85
CA TRP A 51 11.74 -7.48 2.84
C TRP A 51 12.11 -7.07 1.41
N MET A 52 12.73 -5.90 1.20
CA MET A 52 12.98 -5.36 -0.15
C MET A 52 13.84 -6.29 -1.03
N PRO A 53 14.93 -6.91 -0.54
CA PRO A 53 15.73 -7.86 -1.32
C PRO A 53 15.01 -9.16 -1.65
N LEU A 54 13.94 -9.48 -0.93
CA LEU A 54 13.17 -10.73 -1.12
C LEU A 54 12.15 -10.64 -2.26
N VAL A 55 11.95 -9.44 -2.82
CA VAL A 55 10.94 -9.18 -3.85
C VAL A 55 11.58 -8.97 -5.22
N SER A 56 11.06 -9.66 -6.23
CA SER A 56 11.41 -9.41 -7.63
C SER A 56 10.27 -8.66 -8.31
N ALA A 57 10.46 -7.35 -8.56
CA ALA A 57 9.48 -6.47 -9.20
C ALA A 57 10.13 -5.55 -10.24
N GLU A 58 9.36 -5.12 -11.25
CA GLU A 58 9.85 -4.12 -12.21
C GLU A 58 9.82 -2.70 -11.65
N THR A 59 8.83 -2.42 -10.80
CA THR A 59 8.64 -1.12 -10.15
C THR A 59 8.23 -1.34 -8.71
N MET A 60 8.78 -0.56 -7.79
CA MET A 60 8.38 -0.56 -6.39
C MET A 60 8.09 0.87 -5.96
N VAL A 61 6.92 1.11 -5.39
CA VAL A 61 6.49 2.38 -4.81
C VAL A 61 6.26 2.19 -3.33
N VAL A 62 7.07 2.86 -2.52
CA VAL A 62 7.03 2.78 -1.07
C VAL A 62 6.60 4.11 -0.50
N CYS A 63 5.65 4.09 0.44
CA CYS A 63 5.28 5.23 1.27
C CYS A 63 6.12 5.19 2.56
N PRO A 64 7.24 5.93 2.67
CA PRO A 64 8.20 5.76 3.75
C PRO A 64 7.84 6.50 5.04
N GLY A 65 6.77 7.32 5.01
CA GLY A 65 6.55 8.36 6.02
C GLY A 65 7.59 9.49 5.96
N ILE A 66 7.29 10.63 6.57
CA ILE A 66 8.18 11.81 6.51
C ILE A 66 9.34 11.70 7.49
N LYS A 67 9.09 11.21 8.72
CA LYS A 67 10.09 11.23 9.81
C LYS A 67 11.35 10.44 9.45
N ASN A 68 11.17 9.28 8.85
CA ASN A 68 12.27 8.35 8.56
C ASN A 68 12.61 8.28 7.06
N LEU A 69 12.18 9.28 6.28
CA LEU A 69 12.38 9.34 4.83
C LEU A 69 13.84 9.08 4.40
N PHE A 70 14.80 9.63 5.13
CA PHE A 70 16.22 9.54 4.80
C PHE A 70 16.91 8.25 5.27
N LEU A 71 16.21 7.36 5.96
CA LEU A 71 16.73 6.04 6.33
C LEU A 71 16.60 5.02 5.20
N TRP A 72 15.73 5.28 4.24
CA TRP A 72 15.48 4.38 3.13
C TRP A 72 16.63 4.38 2.11
N PRO A 73 16.90 3.26 1.44
CA PRO A 73 17.84 3.21 0.34
C PRO A 73 17.55 4.29 -0.70
N ARG A 74 18.59 4.79 -1.38
CA ARG A 74 18.42 5.83 -2.40
C ARG A 74 17.46 5.34 -3.50
N PRO A 75 16.30 6.00 -3.72
CA PRO A 75 15.35 5.62 -4.75
C PRO A 75 15.86 6.07 -6.14
N PHE A 76 15.29 5.49 -7.18
CA PHE A 76 15.45 5.96 -8.56
C PHE A 76 14.79 7.34 -8.74
N TRP A 77 13.59 7.52 -8.15
CA TRP A 77 12.83 8.76 -8.20
C TRP A 77 12.06 9.00 -6.90
N VAL A 78 11.73 10.25 -6.64
CA VAL A 78 10.87 10.65 -5.52
C VAL A 78 9.63 11.33 -6.08
N GLY A 79 8.47 10.83 -5.72
CA GLY A 79 7.19 11.45 -5.99
C GLY A 79 6.48 11.83 -4.70
N ALA A 80 5.28 12.40 -4.86
CA ALA A 80 4.43 12.73 -3.73
C ALA A 80 2.95 12.77 -4.12
N TYR A 81 2.07 12.62 -3.13
CA TYR A 81 0.72 13.13 -3.21
C TYR A 81 0.45 14.10 -2.07
N SER A 82 -0.48 15.02 -2.28
CA SER A 82 -0.77 16.07 -1.30
C SER A 82 -2.26 16.39 -1.19
N PHE A 83 -2.59 17.04 -0.09
CA PHE A 83 -3.92 17.57 0.21
C PHE A 83 -3.82 19.06 0.55
N PRO A 84 -4.74 19.94 0.06
CA PRO A 84 -4.56 21.40 0.11
C PRO A 84 -4.41 21.99 1.52
N ASN A 85 -5.06 21.42 2.52
CA ASN A 85 -5.10 21.99 3.87
C ASN A 85 -4.42 21.11 4.93
N GLY A 86 -3.75 20.03 4.50
CA GLY A 86 -3.20 19.03 5.40
C GLY A 86 -4.29 18.26 6.15
N GLU A 87 -4.10 16.98 6.38
CA GLU A 87 -5.14 16.16 7.02
C GLU A 87 -4.76 15.73 8.44
N LYS A 88 -3.49 15.78 8.78
CA LYS A 88 -3.02 15.22 10.07
C LYS A 88 -1.96 16.11 10.69
N ARG A 89 -2.04 16.29 12.01
CA ARG A 89 -0.92 16.79 12.78
C ARG A 89 0.24 15.81 12.70
N SER A 90 1.41 16.29 12.31
CA SER A 90 2.63 15.48 12.41
C SER A 90 3.01 15.29 13.87
N MET A 91 3.76 14.22 14.17
CA MET A 91 4.31 14.00 15.51
C MET A 91 5.27 15.13 15.96
N GLY A 92 5.75 15.96 15.04
CA GLY A 92 6.55 17.16 15.31
C GLY A 92 5.74 18.44 15.56
N GLY A 93 4.39 18.36 15.65
CA GLY A 93 3.51 19.50 15.94
C GLY A 93 3.08 20.33 14.72
N GLY A 94 3.56 20.00 13.51
CA GLY A 94 3.14 20.61 12.26
C GLY A 94 1.94 19.91 11.63
N ILE A 95 1.50 20.38 10.45
CA ILE A 95 0.46 19.77 9.64
C ILE A 95 1.11 19.11 8.42
N ASN A 96 0.89 17.80 8.24
CA ASN A 96 1.32 17.12 7.03
C ASN A 96 0.37 17.46 5.88
N CYS A 97 0.91 18.10 4.85
CA CYS A 97 0.18 18.44 3.64
C CYS A 97 0.50 17.50 2.47
N TRP A 98 1.48 16.63 2.60
CA TRP A 98 1.92 15.72 1.55
C TRP A 98 2.51 14.43 2.11
N GLU A 99 2.48 13.39 1.31
CA GLU A 99 3.09 12.09 1.60
C GLU A 99 4.12 11.77 0.53
N PRO A 100 5.37 11.48 0.88
CA PRO A 100 6.41 11.08 -0.07
C PRO A 100 6.16 9.68 -0.64
N LEU A 101 6.62 9.49 -1.87
CA LEU A 101 6.65 8.21 -2.56
C LEU A 101 8.08 7.94 -3.00
N LEU A 102 8.71 6.87 -2.51
CA LEU A 102 9.99 6.41 -2.99
C LEU A 102 9.79 5.40 -4.11
N ILE A 103 10.37 5.67 -5.28
CA ILE A 103 10.19 4.86 -6.47
C ILE A 103 11.50 4.18 -6.81
N TYR A 104 11.48 2.83 -6.82
CA TYR A 104 12.62 1.99 -7.17
C TYR A 104 12.32 1.23 -8.47
N GLY A 105 13.38 0.85 -9.20
CA GLY A 105 13.25 0.18 -10.48
C GLY A 105 12.92 1.16 -11.61
N LYS A 106 12.03 0.78 -12.53
CA LYS A 106 11.60 1.63 -13.64
C LYS A 106 10.56 2.63 -13.17
N ASN A 107 10.80 3.92 -13.42
CA ASN A 107 9.80 4.95 -13.13
C ASN A 107 8.61 4.81 -14.10
N LYS A 108 7.49 4.37 -13.57
CA LYS A 108 6.20 4.25 -14.28
C LYS A 108 5.24 5.40 -13.95
N LEU A 109 5.59 6.26 -12.98
CA LEU A 109 4.76 7.42 -12.63
C LEU A 109 5.06 8.56 -13.61
N PRO A 110 4.13 8.93 -14.49
CA PRO A 110 4.35 10.01 -15.47
C PRO A 110 4.34 11.41 -14.83
N LEU A 111 3.84 11.51 -13.60
CA LEU A 111 3.85 12.72 -12.79
C LEU A 111 4.45 12.37 -11.43
N ASP A 112 5.37 13.19 -10.99
CA ASP A 112 6.02 13.04 -9.69
C ASP A 112 5.16 13.55 -8.53
N HIS A 113 4.14 14.37 -8.81
CA HIS A 113 3.22 14.90 -7.81
C HIS A 113 1.78 14.91 -8.30
N LYS A 114 0.85 14.59 -7.37
CA LYS A 114 -0.58 14.79 -7.57
C LYS A 114 -1.25 15.33 -6.32
N GLN A 115 -2.01 16.40 -6.47
CA GLN A 115 -2.87 16.94 -5.44
C GLN A 115 -4.26 16.30 -5.49
N PHE A 116 -4.79 15.93 -4.33
CA PHE A 116 -6.14 15.40 -4.16
C PHE A 116 -6.98 16.39 -3.36
N PRO A 117 -8.30 16.47 -3.62
CA PRO A 117 -9.20 17.25 -2.78
C PRO A 117 -9.16 16.72 -1.34
N PRO A 118 -9.52 17.55 -0.34
CA PRO A 118 -9.67 17.07 1.03
C PRO A 118 -10.61 15.87 1.04
N ILE A 119 -10.14 14.73 1.54
CA ILE A 119 -10.95 13.52 1.65
C ILE A 119 -11.46 13.49 3.08
N ALA A 120 -12.79 13.39 3.26
CA ALA A 120 -13.33 12.96 4.54
C ALA A 120 -12.65 11.63 4.86
N SER A 121 -11.95 11.56 6.01
CA SER A 121 -11.21 10.35 6.39
C SER A 121 -12.12 9.13 6.25
N GLU A 122 -11.79 8.21 5.34
CA GLU A 122 -12.49 6.93 5.27
C GLU A 122 -12.27 6.24 6.62
N LYS A 123 -13.31 6.24 7.45
CA LYS A 123 -13.27 5.52 8.70
C LYS A 123 -13.37 4.04 8.37
N VAL A 124 -12.27 3.34 8.37
CA VAL A 124 -12.27 1.88 8.36
C VAL A 124 -12.38 1.44 9.80
N ASN A 125 -13.54 0.92 10.18
CA ASN A 125 -13.77 0.45 11.54
C ASN A 125 -12.71 -0.60 11.91
N GLY A 126 -11.98 -0.32 12.99
CA GLY A 126 -10.98 -1.25 13.51
C GLY A 126 -9.55 -1.06 13.00
N HIS A 127 -9.30 -0.19 12.01
CA HIS A 127 -7.94 0.17 11.59
C HIS A 127 -7.62 1.63 11.98
N PRO A 128 -6.53 1.90 12.72
CA PRO A 128 -6.28 3.22 13.31
C PRO A 128 -5.88 4.27 12.26
N CYS A 129 -5.28 3.86 11.16
CA CYS A 129 -4.77 4.78 10.14
C CYS A 129 -4.92 4.21 8.71
N PRO A 130 -6.15 4.02 8.20
CA PRO A 130 -6.32 3.56 6.83
C PRO A 130 -5.79 4.60 5.84
N LYS A 131 -5.09 4.15 4.81
CA LYS A 131 -4.65 5.05 3.74
C LYS A 131 -5.84 5.42 2.85
N PRO A 132 -5.88 6.68 2.34
CA PRO A 132 -6.96 7.12 1.47
C PRO A 132 -6.93 6.40 0.11
N LEU A 133 -8.09 5.97 -0.38
CA LEU A 133 -8.21 5.15 -1.59
C LEU A 133 -7.81 5.91 -2.86
N ALA A 134 -8.18 7.18 -2.98
CA ALA A 134 -7.96 7.94 -4.21
C ALA A 134 -6.48 8.09 -4.61
N PRO A 135 -5.53 8.43 -3.71
CA PRO A 135 -4.10 8.37 -4.00
C PRO A 135 -3.63 6.97 -4.41
N PHE A 136 -4.05 5.93 -3.70
CA PHE A 136 -3.62 4.56 -4.02
C PHE A 136 -4.15 4.08 -5.37
N LYS A 137 -5.40 4.44 -5.75
CA LYS A 137 -5.89 4.21 -7.11
C LYS A 137 -5.03 4.91 -8.17
N TRP A 138 -4.63 6.14 -7.91
CA TRP A 138 -3.74 6.85 -8.82
C TRP A 138 -2.38 6.15 -8.94
N ILE A 139 -1.76 5.76 -7.83
CA ILE A 139 -0.47 5.05 -7.83
C ILE A 139 -0.59 3.72 -8.59
N VAL A 140 -1.59 2.89 -8.28
CA VAL A 140 -1.86 1.62 -8.97
C VAL A 140 -2.04 1.84 -10.46
N SER A 141 -2.84 2.85 -10.88
CA SER A 141 -3.08 3.13 -12.30
C SER A 141 -1.83 3.52 -13.08
N LYS A 142 -0.76 3.97 -12.39
CA LYS A 142 0.49 4.45 -13.00
C LYS A 142 1.63 3.43 -12.89
N ALA A 143 1.66 2.66 -11.81
CA ALA A 143 2.75 1.72 -11.53
C ALA A 143 2.43 0.29 -12.00
N VAL A 144 1.16 -0.10 -12.05
CA VAL A 144 0.75 -1.46 -12.42
C VAL A 144 0.14 -1.46 -13.82
N PRO A 145 0.67 -2.24 -14.78
CA PRO A 145 0.10 -2.34 -16.11
C PRO A 145 -1.32 -2.93 -16.08
N ASP A 146 -2.05 -2.79 -17.20
CA ASP A 146 -3.37 -3.40 -17.33
C ASP A 146 -3.26 -4.91 -17.15
N PHE A 147 -4.14 -5.49 -16.32
CA PHE A 147 -4.14 -6.89 -15.91
C PHE A 147 -2.87 -7.36 -15.18
N GLY A 148 -1.95 -6.43 -14.84
CA GLY A 148 -0.72 -6.72 -14.13
C GLY A 148 -0.94 -7.14 -12.67
N LEU A 149 0.12 -7.73 -12.10
CA LEU A 149 0.15 -8.24 -10.73
C LEU A 149 0.81 -7.23 -9.79
N CYS A 150 0.06 -6.73 -8.83
CA CYS A 150 0.52 -5.86 -7.74
C CYS A 150 0.73 -6.67 -6.46
N LEU A 151 1.79 -6.36 -5.71
CA LEU A 151 2.06 -6.91 -4.39
C LEU A 151 2.08 -5.79 -3.35
N ASP A 152 1.47 -6.05 -2.20
CA ASP A 152 1.61 -5.23 -0.99
C ASP A 152 1.99 -6.14 0.19
N PRO A 153 3.28 -6.13 0.62
CA PRO A 153 3.76 -6.94 1.74
C PRO A 153 3.21 -6.52 3.12
N PHE A 154 2.59 -5.34 3.21
CA PHE A 154 2.05 -4.75 4.44
C PHE A 154 0.66 -4.16 4.16
N MET A 155 -0.26 -5.03 3.68
CA MET A 155 -1.52 -4.53 3.12
C MET A 155 -2.44 -3.87 4.14
N GLY A 156 -2.23 -4.06 5.44
CA GLY A 156 -3.06 -3.49 6.49
C GLY A 156 -4.54 -3.78 6.25
N SER A 157 -5.35 -2.73 6.20
CA SER A 157 -6.77 -2.82 5.87
C SER A 157 -7.08 -3.00 4.37
N GLY A 158 -6.10 -3.28 3.52
CA GLY A 158 -6.30 -3.68 2.13
C GLY A 158 -6.56 -2.56 1.12
N THR A 159 -6.15 -1.31 1.39
CA THR A 159 -6.42 -0.18 0.48
C THR A 159 -5.83 -0.39 -0.92
N THR A 160 -4.59 -0.92 -1.01
CA THR A 160 -3.95 -1.27 -2.29
C THR A 160 -4.75 -2.35 -3.03
N GLY A 161 -5.23 -3.37 -2.32
CA GLY A 161 -6.05 -4.45 -2.89
C GLY A 161 -7.40 -3.95 -3.41
N VAL A 162 -8.07 -3.06 -2.67
CA VAL A 162 -9.31 -2.39 -3.13
C VAL A 162 -9.05 -1.57 -4.40
N ALA A 163 -7.94 -0.84 -4.45
CA ALA A 163 -7.55 -0.08 -5.64
C ALA A 163 -7.30 -1.01 -6.85
N CYS A 164 -6.59 -2.12 -6.65
CA CYS A 164 -6.35 -3.13 -7.67
C CYS A 164 -7.65 -3.75 -8.17
N ALA A 165 -8.53 -4.17 -7.27
CA ALA A 165 -9.85 -4.71 -7.62
C ALA A 165 -10.62 -3.72 -8.51
N GLN A 166 -10.74 -2.46 -8.09
CA GLN A 166 -11.47 -1.43 -8.83
C GLN A 166 -10.84 -1.06 -10.20
N LEU A 167 -9.60 -1.37 -10.43
CA LEU A 167 -8.89 -1.10 -11.68
C LEU A 167 -8.66 -2.37 -12.53
N GLY A 168 -9.16 -3.53 -12.13
CA GLY A 168 -8.97 -4.79 -12.85
C GLY A 168 -7.51 -5.25 -12.86
N ARG A 169 -6.78 -5.04 -11.76
CA ARG A 169 -5.41 -5.54 -11.55
C ARG A 169 -5.43 -6.77 -10.65
N LYS A 170 -4.52 -7.71 -10.88
CA LYS A 170 -4.30 -8.83 -9.96
C LYS A 170 -3.58 -8.33 -8.70
N PHE A 171 -3.84 -8.97 -7.58
CA PHE A 171 -3.29 -8.52 -6.30
C PHE A 171 -2.78 -9.69 -5.46
N ILE A 172 -1.63 -9.47 -4.82
CA ILE A 172 -1.16 -10.27 -3.69
C ILE A 172 -1.00 -9.34 -2.51
N GLY A 173 -1.62 -9.67 -1.38
CA GLY A 173 -1.48 -8.94 -0.12
C GLY A 173 -0.99 -9.84 1.00
N ILE A 174 -0.13 -9.31 1.87
CA ILE A 174 0.34 -10.00 3.07
C ILE A 174 0.02 -9.13 4.28
N GLU A 175 -0.49 -9.73 5.35
CA GLU A 175 -0.77 -9.05 6.61
C GLU A 175 -0.52 -10.02 7.76
N ILE A 176 0.22 -9.55 8.75
CA ILE A 176 0.58 -10.36 9.94
C ILE A 176 -0.48 -10.27 11.04
N GLU A 177 -1.18 -9.12 11.13
CA GLU A 177 -2.18 -8.89 12.16
C GLU A 177 -3.54 -9.47 11.75
N PRO A 178 -4.07 -10.50 12.46
CA PRO A 178 -5.29 -11.19 12.07
C PRO A 178 -6.48 -10.25 11.85
N ARG A 179 -6.64 -9.26 12.72
CA ARG A 179 -7.74 -8.30 12.65
C ARG A 179 -7.68 -7.44 11.38
N TYR A 180 -6.49 -7.03 10.96
CA TYR A 180 -6.35 -6.22 9.74
C TYR A 180 -6.49 -7.09 8.50
N PHE A 181 -6.04 -8.33 8.57
CA PHE A 181 -6.25 -9.32 7.52
C PHE A 181 -7.74 -9.54 7.23
N ASP A 182 -8.56 -9.75 8.27
CA ASP A 182 -10.01 -9.93 8.14
C ASP A 182 -10.67 -8.69 7.52
N ILE A 183 -10.30 -7.49 7.98
CA ILE A 183 -10.77 -6.22 7.41
C ILE A 183 -10.40 -6.10 5.93
N ALA A 184 -9.19 -6.47 5.56
CA ALA A 184 -8.74 -6.45 4.17
C ALA A 184 -9.55 -7.41 3.30
N CYS A 185 -9.79 -8.64 3.77
CA CYS A 185 -10.62 -9.62 3.08
C CYS A 185 -12.02 -9.07 2.80
N GLU A 186 -12.68 -8.51 3.80
CA GLU A 186 -14.02 -7.94 3.66
C GLU A 186 -14.06 -6.77 2.66
N ARG A 187 -13.11 -5.84 2.78
CA ARG A 187 -13.06 -4.65 1.92
C ARG A 187 -12.77 -4.99 0.46
N ILE A 188 -11.87 -5.93 0.21
CA ILE A 188 -11.52 -6.37 -1.14
C ILE A 188 -12.68 -7.14 -1.76
N ASP A 189 -13.36 -8.03 -1.00
CA ASP A 189 -14.55 -8.74 -1.48
C ASP A 189 -15.68 -7.77 -1.87
N ASN A 190 -15.93 -6.77 -1.02
CA ASN A 190 -16.90 -5.73 -1.30
C ASN A 190 -16.56 -4.94 -2.58
N ALA A 191 -15.28 -4.65 -2.84
CA ALA A 191 -14.85 -3.99 -4.06
C ALA A 191 -15.14 -4.82 -5.32
N TYR A 192 -14.88 -6.14 -5.29
CA TYR A 192 -15.22 -7.04 -6.38
C TYR A 192 -16.73 -7.19 -6.59
N ARG A 193 -17.52 -7.24 -5.50
CA ARG A 193 -19.00 -7.30 -5.59
C ARG A 193 -19.56 -6.05 -6.25
N GLN A 194 -19.06 -4.86 -5.89
CA GLN A 194 -19.50 -3.61 -6.50
C GLN A 194 -19.22 -3.58 -8.02
N GLN A 195 -18.07 -4.06 -8.48
CA GLN A 195 -17.77 -4.13 -9.91
C GLN A 195 -18.78 -4.98 -10.68
N ARG A 196 -19.19 -6.14 -10.12
CA ARG A 196 -20.16 -7.05 -10.76
C ARG A 196 -21.55 -6.45 -10.90
N LEU A 197 -21.91 -5.45 -10.10
CA LEU A 197 -23.20 -4.78 -10.17
C LEU A 197 -23.28 -3.73 -11.30
N PHE A 198 -22.11 -3.29 -11.82
CA PHE A 198 -22.00 -2.24 -12.84
C PHE A 198 -21.37 -2.73 -14.15
N ALA A 199 -21.04 -4.02 -14.25
CA ALA A 199 -20.57 -4.68 -15.47
C ALA A 199 -21.72 -5.38 -16.21
#